data_1c31c014cd6989eec0b5304e8d7a8fee
#
_entry.id   1c31c014cd6989eec0b5304e8d7a8fee
#
_cell.length_a   1.000
_cell.length_b   1.000
_cell.length_c   1.000
_cell.angle_alpha   90.00
_cell.angle_beta   90.00
_cell.angle_gamma   90.00
#
_symmetry.space_group_name_H-M   'P 1'
#
loop_
_entity.id
_entity.type
_entity.pdbx_description
1 polymer ?
#
loop_
_entity_poly.entity_id
_entity_poly.type
_entity_poly.pdbx_seq_one_letter_code
_entity_poly.pdbx_strand_id
1 'polypeptide(L)'
;MGVGWQDPAIIRETGVCVWRSSERPELDFKRNGDFLKGHMALLYTDIPHDTPGNANNLRDYDLIERAGAAAREAVFESSISKLGAAISLSYAAQLKEGMRELPQAEGCVGFKYCGGGWGGYALYLFSARAERDAFVESANCNRAIEPYITIR
;
A
#
# COMPACT_ATOMS: atom_id res chain seq x y z
N MET A 1 -9.42 9.44 -20.94
CA MET A 1 -8.50 9.04 -19.84
C MET A 1 -9.28 8.12 -18.91
N GLY A 2 -8.89 6.86 -18.80
CA GLY A 2 -9.55 5.90 -17.92
C GLY A 2 -9.14 6.15 -16.47
N VAL A 3 -10.07 6.56 -15.62
CA VAL A 3 -9.88 6.52 -14.18
C VAL A 3 -9.87 5.05 -13.76
N GLY A 4 -8.85 4.63 -13.00
CA GLY A 4 -8.79 3.25 -12.51
C GLY A 4 -10.01 2.92 -11.65
N TRP A 5 -10.48 1.69 -11.69
CA TRP A 5 -11.66 1.23 -10.92
C TRP A 5 -11.41 1.20 -9.40
N GLN A 6 -10.15 1.25 -8.98
CA GLN A 6 -9.74 1.10 -7.58
C GLN A 6 -10.32 2.21 -6.68
N ASP A 7 -10.24 3.46 -7.12
CA ASP A 7 -10.72 4.59 -6.32
C ASP A 7 -12.24 4.55 -6.07
N PRO A 8 -13.09 4.32 -7.10
CA PRO A 8 -14.52 4.10 -6.87
C PRO A 8 -14.84 2.90 -5.96
N ALA A 9 -14.05 1.83 -6.04
CA ALA A 9 -14.25 0.64 -5.20
C ALA A 9 -13.98 0.94 -3.72
N ILE A 10 -12.90 1.65 -3.40
CA ILE A 10 -12.56 2.04 -2.03
C ILE A 10 -13.61 2.96 -1.42
N ILE A 11 -14.21 3.85 -2.21
CA ILE A 11 -15.26 4.76 -1.72
C ILE A 11 -16.54 4.02 -1.33
N ARG A 12 -16.85 2.91 -2.00
CA ARG A 12 -18.09 2.16 -1.80
C ARG A 12 -18.04 1.16 -0.68
N GLU A 13 -16.84 0.73 -0.28
CA GLU A 13 -16.65 -0.34 0.68
C GLU A 13 -15.94 0.16 1.93
N THR A 14 -16.06 -0.60 3.02
CA THR A 14 -15.43 -0.34 4.30
C THR A 14 -14.61 -1.53 4.78
N GLY A 15 -13.59 -1.27 5.60
CA GLY A 15 -12.64 -2.30 6.05
C GLY A 15 -11.52 -2.53 5.04
N VAL A 16 -10.77 -3.60 5.22
CA VAL A 16 -9.72 -4.03 4.30
C VAL A 16 -10.33 -4.93 3.24
N CYS A 17 -10.42 -4.42 2.02
CA CYS A 17 -11.07 -5.09 0.90
C CYS A 17 -10.06 -5.74 -0.02
N VAL A 18 -10.31 -6.98 -0.37
CA VAL A 18 -9.56 -7.70 -1.41
C VAL A 18 -10.42 -7.83 -2.64
N TRP A 19 -9.91 -7.33 -3.76
CA TRP A 19 -10.60 -7.32 -5.03
C TRP A 19 -9.91 -8.23 -6.04
N ARG A 20 -10.69 -8.94 -6.83
CA ARG A 20 -10.20 -9.61 -8.04
C ARG A 20 -10.27 -8.65 -9.22
N SER A 21 -9.12 -8.45 -9.87
CA SER A 21 -9.04 -7.66 -11.08
C SER A 21 -9.51 -8.49 -12.29
N SER A 22 -10.48 -7.95 -13.00
CA SER A 22 -11.02 -8.53 -14.23
C SER A 22 -11.66 -7.41 -15.06
N GLU A 23 -12.30 -7.73 -16.19
CA GLU A 23 -13.12 -6.76 -16.93
C GLU A 23 -14.23 -6.16 -16.06
N ARG A 24 -14.71 -6.93 -15.06
CA ARG A 24 -15.64 -6.48 -14.02
C ARG A 24 -15.02 -6.81 -12.67
N PRO A 25 -14.34 -5.86 -12.03
CA PRO A 25 -13.72 -6.09 -10.73
C PRO A 25 -14.76 -6.54 -9.70
N GLU A 26 -14.46 -7.60 -8.97
CA GLU A 26 -15.35 -8.19 -7.97
C GLU A 26 -14.67 -8.18 -6.59
N LEU A 27 -15.45 -7.84 -5.57
CA LEU A 27 -15.01 -7.97 -4.18
C LEU A 27 -14.90 -9.46 -3.84
N ASP A 28 -13.68 -9.92 -3.59
CA ASP A 28 -13.43 -11.31 -3.19
C ASP A 28 -13.85 -11.54 -1.73
N PHE A 29 -13.28 -10.75 -0.83
CA PHE A 29 -13.67 -10.71 0.57
C PHE A 29 -13.19 -9.41 1.22
N LYS A 30 -13.64 -9.19 2.45
CA LYS A 30 -13.15 -8.11 3.31
C LYS A 30 -12.90 -8.57 4.74
N ARG A 31 -12.01 -7.86 5.42
CA ARG A 31 -11.70 -8.04 6.84
C ARG A 31 -11.92 -6.74 7.59
N ASN A 32 -12.15 -6.85 8.89
CA ASN A 32 -12.06 -5.70 9.78
C ASN A 32 -10.61 -5.18 9.75
N GLY A 33 -10.47 -3.84 9.69
CA GLY A 33 -9.17 -3.17 9.67
C GLY A 33 -8.43 -3.16 11.02
N ASP A 34 -8.98 -3.72 12.08
CA ASP A 34 -8.41 -3.64 13.44
C ASP A 34 -6.96 -4.14 13.53
N PHE A 35 -6.60 -5.15 12.75
CA PHE A 35 -5.21 -5.65 12.72
C PHE A 35 -4.20 -4.64 12.16
N LEU A 36 -4.64 -3.59 11.47
CA LEU A 36 -3.79 -2.52 10.95
C LEU A 36 -3.67 -1.32 11.89
N LYS A 37 -4.46 -1.28 12.97
CA LYS A 37 -4.44 -0.16 13.92
C LYS A 37 -3.08 0.01 14.57
N GLY A 38 -2.52 1.22 14.45
CA GLY A 38 -1.22 1.55 15.02
C GLY A 38 -0.03 1.06 14.22
N HIS A 39 -0.24 0.47 13.03
CA HIS A 39 0.84 -0.11 12.24
C HIS A 39 1.19 0.69 10.98
N MET A 40 0.40 1.70 10.59
CA MET A 40 0.55 2.37 9.32
C MET A 40 0.99 3.83 9.45
N ALA A 41 1.88 4.25 8.57
CA ALA A 41 2.21 5.65 8.36
C ALA A 41 2.36 5.99 6.89
N LEU A 42 2.22 7.26 6.56
CA LEU A 42 2.51 7.83 5.26
C LEU A 42 3.73 8.75 5.35
N LEU A 43 4.57 8.68 4.34
CA LEU A 43 5.63 9.64 4.07
C LEU A 43 5.25 10.42 2.81
N TYR A 44 5.31 11.75 2.86
CA TYR A 44 5.27 12.56 1.65
C TYR A 44 6.65 12.65 1.02
N THR A 45 6.76 12.21 -0.24
CA THR A 45 8.07 12.04 -0.91
C THR A 45 8.67 13.35 -1.42
N ASP A 46 7.93 14.45 -1.34
CA ASP A 46 8.29 15.77 -1.93
C ASP A 46 8.54 15.71 -3.46
N ILE A 47 8.04 14.67 -4.10
CA ILE A 47 8.06 14.51 -5.55
C ILE A 47 6.62 14.65 -6.04
N PRO A 48 6.32 15.61 -6.94
CA PRO A 48 4.99 15.71 -7.54
C PRO A 48 4.61 14.40 -8.23
N HIS A 49 3.38 13.96 -8.04
CA HIS A 49 2.87 12.77 -8.70
C HIS A 49 2.67 13.02 -10.20
N ASP A 50 3.36 12.27 -11.05
CA ASP A 50 3.22 12.33 -12.51
C ASP A 50 2.75 11.00 -13.09
N THR A 51 1.45 10.82 -13.17
CA THR A 51 0.85 9.60 -13.76
C THR A 51 0.94 9.54 -15.29
N PRO A 52 0.73 10.64 -16.04
CA PRO A 52 0.71 10.57 -17.52
C PRO A 52 2.07 10.28 -18.14
N GLY A 53 3.15 10.79 -17.57
CA GLY A 53 4.51 10.63 -18.12
C GLY A 53 5.06 9.21 -18.05
N ASN A 54 4.47 8.37 -17.20
CA ASN A 54 4.99 7.04 -16.88
C ASN A 54 4.09 5.88 -17.34
N ALA A 55 3.07 6.18 -18.15
CA ALA A 55 2.09 5.17 -18.59
C ALA A 55 2.67 4.07 -19.50
N ASN A 56 3.86 4.28 -20.07
CA ASN A 56 4.50 3.37 -21.02
C ASN A 56 5.65 2.55 -20.43
N ASN A 57 5.88 2.59 -19.11
CA ASN A 57 6.94 1.83 -18.49
C ASN A 57 6.63 0.34 -18.50
N LEU A 58 7.64 -0.47 -18.78
CA LEU A 58 7.56 -1.93 -18.71
C LEU A 58 7.24 -2.35 -17.27
N ARG A 59 6.15 -3.10 -17.10
CA ARG A 59 5.72 -3.66 -15.82
C ARG A 59 6.03 -5.13 -15.73
N ASP A 60 6.53 -5.55 -14.58
CA ASP A 60 6.71 -6.96 -14.24
C ASP A 60 5.38 -7.53 -13.71
N TYR A 61 4.53 -8.00 -14.64
CA TYR A 61 3.20 -8.52 -14.30
C TYR A 61 3.26 -9.76 -13.43
N ASP A 62 4.28 -10.63 -13.60
CA ASP A 62 4.44 -11.82 -12.76
C ASP A 62 4.73 -11.43 -11.30
N LEU A 63 5.57 -10.42 -11.10
CA LEU A 63 5.87 -9.92 -9.76
C LEU A 63 4.65 -9.21 -9.12
N ILE A 64 3.88 -8.47 -9.92
CA ILE A 64 2.64 -7.82 -9.49
C ILE A 64 1.60 -8.86 -9.08
N GLU A 65 1.43 -9.93 -9.85
CA GLU A 65 0.51 -11.04 -9.55
C GLU A 65 0.92 -11.74 -8.25
N ARG A 66 2.20 -12.07 -8.09
CA ARG A 66 2.74 -12.66 -6.87
C ARG A 66 2.53 -11.77 -5.64
N ALA A 67 2.77 -10.47 -5.77
CA ALA A 67 2.52 -9.51 -4.70
C ALA A 67 1.03 -9.46 -4.33
N GLY A 68 0.14 -9.49 -5.32
CA GLY A 68 -1.31 -9.54 -5.13
C GLY A 68 -1.76 -10.82 -4.39
N ALA A 69 -1.26 -11.98 -4.81
CA ALA A 69 -1.57 -13.26 -4.17
C ALA A 69 -1.09 -13.30 -2.70
N ALA A 70 0.14 -12.83 -2.45
CA ALA A 70 0.69 -12.73 -1.10
C ALA A 70 -0.10 -11.76 -0.22
N ALA A 71 -0.51 -10.61 -0.76
CA ALA A 71 -1.32 -9.64 -0.03
C ALA A 71 -2.72 -10.21 0.32
N ARG A 72 -3.33 -10.95 -0.61
CA ARG A 72 -4.60 -11.64 -0.38
C ARG A 72 -4.51 -12.60 0.80
N GLU A 73 -3.48 -13.44 0.83
CA GLU A 73 -3.24 -14.37 1.94
C GLU A 73 -3.01 -13.64 3.27
N ALA A 74 -2.17 -12.61 3.25
CA ALA A 74 -1.86 -11.80 4.43
C ALA A 74 -3.12 -11.14 5.03
N VAL A 75 -4.01 -10.61 4.21
CA VAL A 75 -5.29 -10.03 4.66
C VAL A 75 -6.24 -11.11 5.14
N PHE A 76 -6.28 -12.27 4.48
CA PHE A 76 -7.11 -13.39 4.92
C PHE A 76 -6.73 -13.85 6.34
N GLU A 77 -5.44 -13.89 6.65
CA GLU A 77 -4.91 -14.26 7.95
C GLU A 77 -4.79 -13.10 8.94
N SER A 78 -5.06 -11.86 8.52
CA SER A 78 -4.86 -10.65 9.32
C SER A 78 -3.43 -10.53 9.86
N SER A 79 -2.43 -10.87 9.03
CA SER A 79 -1.02 -10.96 9.39
C SER A 79 -0.22 -9.74 8.92
N ILE A 80 0.27 -8.92 9.87
CA ILE A 80 1.12 -7.76 9.58
C ILE A 80 2.43 -8.17 8.89
N SER A 81 3.09 -9.22 9.36
CA SER A 81 4.37 -9.66 8.79
C SER A 81 4.23 -10.16 7.35
N LYS A 82 3.20 -10.96 7.06
CA LYS A 82 2.90 -11.40 5.69
C LYS A 82 2.51 -10.23 4.79
N LEU A 83 1.74 -9.28 5.30
CA LEU A 83 1.38 -8.09 4.55
C LEU A 83 2.62 -7.23 4.23
N GLY A 84 3.55 -7.09 5.18
CA GLY A 84 4.84 -6.43 4.95
C GLY A 84 5.66 -7.10 3.84
N ALA A 85 5.72 -8.43 3.82
CA ALA A 85 6.37 -9.18 2.75
C ALA A 85 5.71 -8.95 1.38
N ALA A 86 4.37 -8.94 1.33
CA ALA A 86 3.62 -8.66 0.10
C ALA A 86 3.85 -7.22 -0.40
N ILE A 87 3.88 -6.25 0.51
CA ILE A 87 4.22 -4.84 0.22
C ILE A 87 5.64 -4.75 -0.37
N SER A 88 6.60 -5.49 0.18
CA SER A 88 7.97 -5.50 -0.32
C SER A 88 8.07 -6.08 -1.75
N LEU A 89 7.29 -7.11 -2.08
CA LEU A 89 7.19 -7.60 -3.46
C LEU A 89 6.62 -6.54 -4.41
N SER A 90 5.57 -5.84 -3.99
CA SER A 90 5.00 -4.73 -4.76
C SER A 90 5.99 -3.58 -4.94
N TYR A 91 6.79 -3.26 -3.91
CA TYR A 91 7.84 -2.25 -4.00
C TYR A 91 8.96 -2.66 -4.93
N ALA A 92 9.36 -3.94 -4.93
CA ALA A 92 10.34 -4.45 -5.88
C ALA A 92 9.88 -4.29 -7.35
N ALA A 93 8.58 -4.47 -7.63
CA ALA A 93 8.02 -4.17 -8.94
C ALA A 93 8.15 -2.68 -9.29
N GLN A 94 7.85 -1.79 -8.35
CA GLN A 94 7.98 -0.34 -8.53
C GLN A 94 9.44 0.09 -8.81
N LEU A 95 10.42 -0.50 -8.13
CA LEU A 95 11.84 -0.25 -8.40
C LEU A 95 12.26 -0.73 -9.79
N LYS A 96 11.76 -1.89 -10.25
CA LYS A 96 12.00 -2.37 -11.61
C LYS A 96 11.41 -1.45 -12.69
N GLU A 97 10.29 -0.79 -12.39
CA GLU A 97 9.72 0.24 -13.26
C GLU A 97 10.59 1.51 -13.31
N GLY A 98 11.60 1.65 -12.45
CA GLY A 98 12.52 2.79 -12.40
C GLY A 98 12.17 3.84 -11.35
N MET A 99 11.27 3.55 -10.42
CA MET A 99 10.98 4.48 -9.33
C MET A 99 12.19 4.65 -8.40
N ARG A 100 12.31 5.84 -7.82
CA ARG A 100 13.41 6.14 -6.88
C ARG A 100 13.26 5.33 -5.60
N GLU A 101 14.38 4.93 -5.01
CA GLU A 101 14.38 4.28 -3.71
C GLU A 101 13.80 5.20 -2.62
N LEU A 102 12.98 4.60 -1.76
CA LEU A 102 12.42 5.26 -0.57
C LEU A 102 13.37 5.07 0.62
N PRO A 103 13.39 6.01 1.57
CA PRO A 103 14.21 5.88 2.77
C PRO A 103 13.79 4.67 3.60
N GLN A 104 14.78 4.00 4.19
CA GLN A 104 14.56 2.92 5.15
C GLN A 104 14.04 3.50 6.48
N ALA A 105 13.24 2.70 7.19
CA ALA A 105 12.74 3.05 8.52
C ALA A 105 12.92 1.87 9.48
N GLU A 106 13.40 2.15 10.68
CA GLU A 106 13.59 1.14 11.72
C GLU A 106 12.24 0.54 12.14
N GLY A 107 12.19 -0.78 12.32
CA GLY A 107 10.97 -1.52 12.67
C GLY A 107 9.93 -1.62 11.54
N CYS A 108 10.21 -1.07 10.36
CA CYS A 108 9.34 -1.18 9.20
C CYS A 108 9.41 -2.59 8.60
N VAL A 109 8.26 -3.23 8.44
CA VAL A 109 8.15 -4.58 7.84
C VAL A 109 7.87 -4.56 6.35
N GLY A 110 7.53 -3.39 5.79
CA GLY A 110 7.34 -3.19 4.36
C GLY A 110 6.89 -1.77 4.05
N PHE A 111 7.32 -1.26 2.90
CA PHE A 111 6.94 0.07 2.41
C PHE A 111 6.90 0.08 0.89
N LYS A 112 6.11 1.00 0.34
CA LYS A 112 5.95 1.19 -1.10
C LYS A 112 5.32 2.54 -1.43
N TYR A 113 5.45 3.00 -2.66
CA TYR A 113 4.65 4.12 -3.16
C TYR A 113 3.16 3.80 -3.17
N CYS A 114 2.33 4.78 -2.84
CA CYS A 114 0.88 4.68 -2.96
C CYS A 114 0.44 4.79 -4.42
N GLY A 115 -0.68 4.17 -4.75
CA GLY A 115 -1.28 4.23 -6.08
C GLY A 115 -0.33 3.77 -7.18
N GLY A 116 -0.25 4.53 -8.25
CA GLY A 116 0.63 4.29 -9.40
C GLY A 116 2.10 4.57 -9.16
N GLY A 117 2.46 5.14 -8.01
CA GLY A 117 3.85 5.51 -7.68
C GLY A 117 4.30 6.82 -8.32
N TRP A 118 5.62 6.96 -8.55
CA TRP A 118 6.26 8.11 -9.19
C TRP A 118 6.07 9.44 -8.44
N GLY A 119 6.06 9.39 -7.13
CA GLY A 119 5.91 10.54 -6.25
C GLY A 119 4.67 10.49 -5.37
N GLY A 120 4.29 11.61 -4.78
CA GLY A 120 3.20 11.71 -3.84
C GLY A 120 3.54 11.06 -2.50
N TYR A 121 2.71 10.12 -2.06
CA TYR A 121 2.87 9.46 -0.77
C TYR A 121 3.43 8.04 -0.90
N ALA A 122 4.16 7.62 0.12
CA ALA A 122 4.57 6.24 0.34
C ALA A 122 3.94 5.71 1.63
N LEU A 123 3.45 4.47 1.59
CA LEU A 123 2.94 3.75 2.76
C LEU A 123 4.09 2.98 3.42
N TYR A 124 4.16 3.08 4.74
CA TYR A 124 5.05 2.31 5.60
C TYR A 124 4.22 1.49 6.58
N LEU A 125 4.57 0.21 6.72
CA LEU A 125 3.93 -0.72 7.64
C LEU A 125 4.94 -1.16 8.70
N PHE A 126 4.58 -1.05 9.97
CA PHE A 126 5.44 -1.33 11.12
C PHE A 126 4.97 -2.56 11.89
N SER A 127 5.90 -3.27 12.54
CA SER A 127 5.59 -4.40 13.39
C SER A 127 4.92 -3.98 14.70
N ALA A 128 5.25 -2.79 15.22
CA ALA A 128 4.70 -2.25 16.45
C ALA A 128 4.33 -0.76 16.35
N ARG A 129 3.36 -0.36 17.17
CA ARG A 129 2.92 1.04 17.26
C ARG A 129 4.05 1.99 17.64
N ALA A 130 4.91 1.60 18.60
CA ALA A 130 6.01 2.44 19.04
C ALA A 130 6.99 2.78 17.90
N GLU A 131 7.28 1.83 17.04
CA GLU A 131 8.13 2.02 15.86
C GLU A 131 7.48 2.96 14.85
N ARG A 132 6.17 2.78 14.60
CA ARG A 132 5.38 3.68 13.77
C ARG A 132 5.40 5.11 14.31
N ASP A 133 5.17 5.28 15.61
CA ASP A 133 5.11 6.60 16.25
C ASP A 133 6.48 7.29 16.20
N ALA A 134 7.58 6.57 16.45
CA ALA A 134 8.93 7.08 16.30
C ALA A 134 9.22 7.55 14.86
N PHE A 135 8.78 6.78 13.86
CA PHE A 135 8.89 7.19 12.45
C PHE A 135 8.10 8.46 12.17
N VAL A 136 6.88 8.59 12.69
CA VAL A 136 6.05 9.79 12.50
C VAL A 136 6.71 11.03 13.13
N GLU A 137 7.32 10.88 14.29
CA GLU A 137 8.02 11.96 14.99
C GLU A 137 9.35 12.35 14.33
N SER A 138 9.95 11.45 13.55
CA SER A 138 11.27 11.67 12.94
C SER A 138 11.30 12.76 11.86
N ALA A 139 10.17 13.08 11.24
CA ALA A 139 10.08 14.11 10.21
C ALA A 139 8.67 14.68 10.04
N ASN A 140 8.58 15.99 9.78
CA ASN A 140 7.31 16.69 9.59
C ASN A 140 6.50 16.24 8.37
N CYS A 141 7.12 15.55 7.42
CA CYS A 141 6.44 14.99 6.26
C CYS A 141 5.76 13.63 6.53
N ASN A 142 6.02 13.03 7.68
CA ASN A 142 5.44 11.76 8.08
C ASN A 142 4.09 11.95 8.78
N ARG A 143 3.16 11.03 8.55
CA ARG A 143 1.81 11.05 9.15
C ARG A 143 1.39 9.65 9.56
N ALA A 144 0.88 9.51 10.78
CA ALA A 144 0.16 8.30 11.16
C ALA A 144 -1.17 8.22 10.41
N ILE A 145 -1.51 7.03 9.95
CA ILE A 145 -2.85 6.73 9.42
C ILE A 145 -3.42 5.52 10.13
N GLU A 146 -4.73 5.51 10.22
CA GLU A 146 -5.48 4.41 10.83
C GLU A 146 -6.48 3.85 9.81
N PRO A 147 -6.80 2.56 9.86
CA PRO A 147 -7.81 1.99 8.99
C PRO A 147 -9.17 2.65 9.27
N TYR A 148 -9.92 2.91 8.19
CA TYR A 148 -11.28 3.39 8.34
C TYR A 148 -12.17 2.24 8.81
N ILE A 149 -12.64 2.36 10.04
CA ILE A 149 -13.54 1.38 10.66
C ILE A 149 -14.89 2.06 10.78
N THR A 150 -15.86 1.60 9.99
CA THR A 150 -17.25 1.96 10.23
C THR A 150 -17.76 1.16 11.42
N ILE A 151 -18.06 1.85 12.50
CA ILE A 151 -18.93 1.33 13.54
C ILE A 151 -20.35 1.43 12.98
N ARG A 152 -20.89 0.34 12.52
CA ARG A 152 -22.33 0.14 12.30
C ARG A 152 -22.78 -1.10 13.01
#